data_147bde0cec27251f860744819b4a1a8d
#
_entry.id   147bde0cec27251f860744819b4a1a8d
#
_cell.length_a   1.000
_cell.length_b   1.000
_cell.length_c   1.000
_cell.angle_alpha   90.00
_cell.angle_beta   90.00
_cell.angle_gamma   90.00
#
_symmetry.space_group_name_H-M   'P 1'
#
loop_
_entity.id
_entity.type
_entity.pdbx_description
1 polymer ?
#
loop_
_entity_poly.entity_id
_entity_poly.type
_entity_poly.pdbx_seq_one_letter_code
_entity_poly.pdbx_strand_id
1 'polypeptide(L)'
;MASIDVLLKAAVDQKASDLHLSVGMPPILRQFGELKKLQYQALSAEQTAKLVNEILTPEQRAKLAADWEIDFAYEIPGIARFRSNAFQQRKGLDACFRVVRTELPGFVELGIPAIMEKVCENHQGLILVTGSAGSGKSTTLAAMVDLINTHRAHHVLTAEDPIEFVHTIKMGAINQRELNTHTKSYGNALKAALREDPDVIMVGELRDLETISLAISASETGHLVIGSMNTSSAHKTIDKVIDSYPAAQQNQIRAMLGESLKAVFSQRLLPRADGTGMALAYELLLGSTQLANLIKDGKTFQIPNIMQMGKSQGLRTMDDTLLELLKAGTITLDVALKNALNLKAFPAAPTAPAPAAAPGLAAGTGAAPRPAAPGPVGGTGAAPRPAAQGAPSAGIQRPTAPPGTAPRPPGAPGMAPRPPLPSGAVPRPPGSPMPPRPAGSPAPTGSAMRPPVKPEVK
;
A
#
# COMPACT_ATOMS: atom_id res chain seq x y z
N MET A 1 26.04 -22.36 0.60
CA MET A 1 24.97 -21.92 -0.31
C MET A 1 23.98 -23.06 -0.44
N ALA A 2 22.70 -22.77 -0.27
CA ALA A 2 21.64 -23.74 -0.52
C ALA A 2 21.54 -24.06 -2.02
N SER A 3 20.97 -25.20 -2.39
CA SER A 3 20.85 -25.60 -3.81
C SER A 3 19.95 -24.65 -4.60
N ILE A 4 18.97 -24.02 -3.93
CA ILE A 4 18.06 -23.04 -4.50
C ILE A 4 18.75 -21.71 -4.83
N ASP A 5 19.87 -21.37 -4.14
CA ASP A 5 20.57 -20.08 -4.29
C ASP A 5 21.05 -19.87 -5.73
N VAL A 6 21.37 -20.93 -6.44
CA VAL A 6 21.78 -20.86 -7.86
C VAL A 6 20.62 -20.35 -8.74
N LEU A 7 19.40 -20.79 -8.47
CA LEU A 7 18.21 -20.37 -9.22
C LEU A 7 17.81 -18.95 -8.85
N LEU A 8 17.90 -18.60 -7.57
CA LEU A 8 17.62 -17.26 -7.06
C LEU A 8 18.63 -16.24 -7.59
N LYS A 9 19.92 -16.59 -7.63
CA LYS A 9 20.95 -15.76 -8.26
C LYS A 9 20.70 -15.57 -9.75
N ALA A 10 20.34 -16.63 -10.47
CA ALA A 10 19.97 -16.52 -11.89
C ALA A 10 18.77 -15.58 -12.12
N ALA A 11 17.79 -15.54 -11.18
CA ALA A 11 16.68 -14.61 -11.25
C ALA A 11 17.15 -13.15 -11.11
N VAL A 12 18.07 -12.87 -10.19
CA VAL A 12 18.66 -11.54 -10.00
C VAL A 12 19.49 -11.12 -11.22
N ASP A 13 20.39 -11.98 -11.67
CA ASP A 13 21.30 -11.71 -12.80
C ASP A 13 20.51 -11.43 -14.12
N GLN A 14 19.37 -12.10 -14.30
CA GLN A 14 18.47 -11.91 -15.45
C GLN A 14 17.43 -10.79 -15.23
N LYS A 15 17.52 -10.01 -14.15
CA LYS A 15 16.60 -8.92 -13.80
C LYS A 15 15.13 -9.37 -13.78
N ALA A 16 14.88 -10.61 -13.34
CA ALA A 16 13.53 -11.12 -13.14
C ALA A 16 12.90 -10.48 -11.91
N SER A 17 11.59 -10.31 -11.93
CA SER A 17 10.82 -9.87 -10.75
C SER A 17 10.49 -11.01 -9.80
N ASP A 18 10.24 -12.21 -10.36
CA ASP A 18 9.85 -13.37 -9.57
C ASP A 18 10.49 -14.66 -10.16
N LEU A 19 10.81 -15.62 -9.28
CA LEU A 19 11.12 -17.00 -9.60
C LEU A 19 9.98 -17.88 -9.10
N HIS A 20 9.42 -18.73 -9.97
CA HIS A 20 8.42 -19.71 -9.61
C HIS A 20 9.00 -21.11 -9.72
N LEU A 21 8.85 -21.91 -8.68
CA LEU A 21 9.15 -23.33 -8.64
C LEU A 21 7.82 -24.09 -8.56
N SER A 22 7.49 -24.82 -9.61
CA SER A 22 6.23 -25.57 -9.70
C SER A 22 6.48 -27.02 -10.09
N VAL A 23 5.83 -27.96 -9.39
CA VAL A 23 5.99 -29.39 -9.62
C VAL A 23 5.55 -29.78 -11.04
N GLY A 24 6.44 -30.47 -11.74
CA GLY A 24 6.24 -30.91 -13.12
C GLY A 24 6.59 -29.85 -14.18
N MET A 25 7.22 -28.76 -13.78
CA MET A 25 7.67 -27.70 -14.68
C MET A 25 9.15 -27.34 -14.42
N PRO A 26 9.89 -26.85 -15.43
CA PRO A 26 11.16 -26.20 -15.19
C PRO A 26 10.97 -24.96 -14.31
N PRO A 27 11.98 -24.47 -13.58
CA PRO A 27 11.93 -23.17 -12.93
C PRO A 27 11.54 -22.09 -13.93
N ILE A 28 10.66 -21.17 -13.50
CA ILE A 28 10.09 -20.12 -14.35
C ILE A 28 10.45 -18.77 -13.77
N LEU A 29 10.99 -17.88 -14.60
CA LEU A 29 11.24 -16.49 -14.27
C LEU A 29 10.11 -15.61 -14.80
N ARG A 30 9.72 -14.59 -14.04
CA ARG A 30 8.91 -13.48 -14.54
C ARG A 30 9.82 -12.32 -14.92
N GLN A 31 9.92 -12.04 -16.21
CA GLN A 31 10.70 -10.91 -16.73
C GLN A 31 9.76 -9.95 -17.48
N PHE A 32 9.78 -8.68 -17.13
CA PHE A 32 8.92 -7.64 -17.75
C PHE A 32 7.43 -8.03 -17.85
N GLY A 33 6.94 -8.75 -16.84
CA GLY A 33 5.55 -9.25 -16.80
C GLY A 33 5.32 -10.61 -17.47
N GLU A 34 6.23 -11.09 -18.31
CA GLU A 34 6.13 -12.36 -19.03
C GLU A 34 6.79 -13.51 -18.27
N LEU A 35 6.22 -14.71 -18.37
CA LEU A 35 6.75 -15.94 -17.79
C LEU A 35 7.68 -16.64 -18.78
N LYS A 36 8.95 -16.80 -18.40
CA LYS A 36 9.99 -17.49 -19.20
C LYS A 36 10.50 -18.72 -18.46
N LYS A 37 10.43 -19.89 -19.08
CA LYS A 37 10.98 -21.13 -18.55
C LYS A 37 12.50 -21.11 -18.67
N LEU A 38 13.21 -21.45 -17.60
CA LEU A 38 14.64 -21.69 -17.66
C LEU A 38 14.93 -23.00 -18.45
N GLN A 39 16.11 -23.07 -19.06
CA GLN A 39 16.62 -24.32 -19.67
C GLN A 39 17.08 -25.26 -18.55
N TYR A 40 16.11 -25.90 -17.92
CA TYR A 40 16.29 -26.80 -16.80
C TYR A 40 15.29 -27.98 -16.94
N GLN A 41 15.56 -29.09 -16.27
CA GLN A 41 14.62 -30.19 -16.23
C GLN A 41 13.39 -29.83 -15.41
N ALA A 42 12.24 -30.44 -15.73
CA ALA A 42 11.04 -30.31 -14.95
C ALA A 42 11.28 -30.85 -13.52
N LEU A 43 10.94 -30.05 -12.51
CA LEU A 43 11.13 -30.41 -11.12
C LEU A 43 10.12 -31.47 -10.66
N SER A 44 10.57 -32.53 -10.03
CA SER A 44 9.70 -33.48 -9.33
C SER A 44 9.17 -32.87 -8.02
N ALA A 45 8.12 -33.49 -7.43
CA ALA A 45 7.59 -33.07 -6.13
C ALA A 45 8.66 -33.15 -5.02
N GLU A 46 9.50 -34.16 -5.05
CA GLU A 46 10.61 -34.35 -4.11
C GLU A 46 11.68 -33.26 -4.26
N GLN A 47 12.01 -32.92 -5.51
CA GLN A 47 13.02 -31.89 -5.80
C GLN A 47 12.53 -30.50 -5.36
N THR A 48 11.27 -30.15 -5.65
CA THR A 48 10.72 -28.86 -5.22
C THR A 48 10.64 -28.79 -3.70
N ALA A 49 10.14 -29.85 -3.05
CA ALA A 49 10.08 -29.90 -1.60
C ALA A 49 11.46 -29.82 -0.95
N LYS A 50 12.49 -30.49 -1.51
CA LYS A 50 13.87 -30.40 -1.03
C LYS A 50 14.40 -28.96 -1.11
N LEU A 51 14.28 -28.31 -2.28
CA LEU A 51 14.74 -26.94 -2.50
C LEU A 51 14.12 -25.94 -1.52
N VAL A 52 12.80 -26.05 -1.28
CA VAL A 52 12.09 -25.16 -0.37
C VAL A 52 12.46 -25.46 1.09
N ASN A 53 12.44 -26.72 1.50
CA ASN A 53 12.75 -27.08 2.89
C ASN A 53 14.20 -26.80 3.30
N GLU A 54 15.12 -26.71 2.34
CA GLU A 54 16.53 -26.38 2.60
C GLU A 54 16.72 -25.00 3.20
N ILE A 55 15.83 -24.05 2.86
CA ILE A 55 15.92 -22.65 3.28
C ILE A 55 14.95 -22.29 4.42
N LEU A 56 14.03 -23.15 4.78
CA LEU A 56 13.08 -22.92 5.87
C LEU A 56 13.70 -23.25 7.24
N THR A 57 13.42 -22.44 8.26
CA THR A 57 13.74 -22.77 9.66
C THR A 57 12.87 -23.91 10.15
N PRO A 58 13.24 -24.59 11.26
CA PRO A 58 12.41 -25.63 11.84
C PRO A 58 10.97 -25.16 12.16
N GLU A 59 10.81 -23.95 12.69
CA GLU A 59 9.53 -23.33 13.02
C GLU A 59 8.70 -23.06 11.75
N GLN A 60 9.36 -22.55 10.71
CA GLN A 60 8.71 -22.29 9.41
C GLN A 60 8.22 -23.59 8.74
N ARG A 61 9.02 -24.66 8.84
CA ARG A 61 8.61 -26.00 8.35
C ARG A 61 7.40 -26.55 9.12
N ALA A 62 7.40 -26.38 10.45
CA ALA A 62 6.25 -26.79 11.27
C ALA A 62 4.99 -26.00 10.89
N LYS A 63 5.12 -24.70 10.65
CA LYS A 63 4.01 -23.86 10.20
C LYS A 63 3.50 -24.25 8.81
N LEU A 64 4.40 -24.47 7.84
CA LEU A 64 4.02 -24.93 6.51
C LEU A 64 3.30 -26.29 6.54
N ALA A 65 3.71 -27.19 7.43
CA ALA A 65 3.05 -28.46 7.60
C ALA A 65 1.64 -28.34 8.23
N ALA A 66 1.43 -27.36 9.12
CA ALA A 66 0.14 -27.11 9.79
C ALA A 66 -0.83 -26.33 8.89
N ASP A 67 -0.37 -25.26 8.26
CA ASP A 67 -1.21 -24.28 7.54
C ASP A 67 -1.28 -24.55 6.03
N TRP A 68 -0.38 -25.40 5.50
CA TRP A 68 -0.17 -25.73 4.09
C TRP A 68 0.33 -24.57 3.21
N GLU A 69 0.61 -23.43 3.82
CA GLU A 69 1.19 -22.28 3.18
C GLU A 69 2.02 -21.46 4.18
N ILE A 70 3.01 -20.74 3.68
CA ILE A 70 3.81 -19.83 4.49
C ILE A 70 4.39 -18.71 3.65
N ASP A 71 4.27 -17.47 4.15
CA ASP A 71 5.06 -16.32 3.70
C ASP A 71 6.29 -16.17 4.59
N PHE A 72 7.46 -15.93 3.98
CA PHE A 72 8.71 -15.73 4.68
C PHE A 72 9.67 -14.88 3.85
N ALA A 73 10.64 -14.26 4.51
CA ALA A 73 11.75 -13.59 3.85
C ALA A 73 12.95 -14.54 3.79
N TYR A 74 13.64 -14.57 2.64
CA TYR A 74 14.90 -15.26 2.46
C TYR A 74 15.96 -14.30 1.93
N GLU A 75 17.16 -14.34 2.48
CA GLU A 75 18.23 -13.43 2.09
C GLU A 75 19.49 -14.23 1.74
N ILE A 76 20.08 -13.90 0.58
CA ILE A 76 21.41 -14.39 0.20
C ILE A 76 22.37 -13.22 0.39
N PRO A 77 23.25 -13.27 1.42
CA PRO A 77 24.17 -12.17 1.72
C PRO A 77 25.00 -11.75 0.50
N GLY A 78 24.99 -10.44 0.22
CA GLY A 78 25.72 -9.86 -0.91
C GLY A 78 25.09 -10.07 -2.29
N ILE A 79 23.91 -10.70 -2.38
CA ILE A 79 23.20 -10.92 -3.65
C ILE A 79 21.83 -10.22 -3.63
N ALA A 80 20.88 -10.70 -2.86
CA ALA A 80 19.54 -10.11 -2.76
C ALA A 80 18.73 -10.69 -1.61
N ARG A 81 17.67 -9.99 -1.22
CA ARG A 81 16.59 -10.48 -0.36
C ARG A 81 15.41 -10.88 -1.22
N PHE A 82 14.65 -11.88 -0.78
CA PHE A 82 13.49 -12.41 -1.49
C PHE A 82 12.30 -12.47 -0.54
N ARG A 83 11.16 -11.94 -0.99
CA ARG A 83 9.87 -12.23 -0.39
C ARG A 83 9.38 -13.55 -0.97
N SER A 84 9.21 -14.52 -0.12
CA SER A 84 8.97 -15.91 -0.51
C SER A 84 7.62 -16.37 0.01
N ASN A 85 6.90 -17.11 -0.82
CA ASN A 85 5.69 -17.83 -0.43
C ASN A 85 5.84 -19.27 -0.87
N ALA A 86 5.59 -20.21 0.03
CA ALA A 86 5.55 -21.64 -0.26
C ALA A 86 4.18 -22.19 0.12
N PHE A 87 3.60 -23.04 -0.74
CA PHE A 87 2.25 -23.54 -0.57
C PHE A 87 2.05 -24.94 -1.16
N GLN A 88 1.18 -25.71 -0.52
CA GLN A 88 0.78 -27.02 -1.02
C GLN A 88 -0.25 -26.89 -2.14
N GLN A 89 -0.05 -27.62 -3.22
CA GLN A 89 -1.01 -27.78 -4.30
C GLN A 89 -1.16 -29.25 -4.72
N ARG A 90 -2.08 -29.56 -5.62
CA ARG A 90 -2.45 -30.93 -6.02
C ARG A 90 -1.26 -31.85 -6.36
N LYS A 91 -0.17 -31.33 -6.90
CA LYS A 91 1.01 -32.11 -7.33
C LYS A 91 2.12 -32.14 -6.30
N GLY A 92 2.05 -31.35 -5.23
CA GLY A 92 3.07 -31.22 -4.20
C GLY A 92 3.31 -29.77 -3.78
N LEU A 93 4.48 -29.50 -3.23
CA LEU A 93 4.87 -28.18 -2.73
C LEU A 93 5.40 -27.31 -3.86
N ASP A 94 4.78 -26.15 -4.07
CA ASP A 94 5.23 -25.10 -4.98
C ASP A 94 5.78 -23.91 -4.18
N ALA A 95 6.56 -23.05 -4.83
CA ALA A 95 7.05 -21.81 -4.21
C ALA A 95 7.22 -20.68 -5.23
N CYS A 96 7.02 -19.45 -4.74
CA CYS A 96 7.27 -18.22 -5.48
C CYS A 96 8.22 -17.33 -4.69
N PHE A 97 9.26 -16.80 -5.36
CA PHE A 97 10.25 -15.91 -4.79
C PHE A 97 10.26 -14.60 -5.56
N ARG A 98 9.84 -13.52 -4.90
CA ARG A 98 9.93 -12.17 -5.44
C ARG A 98 11.25 -11.55 -5.07
N VAL A 99 12.01 -11.10 -6.06
CA VAL A 99 13.27 -10.40 -5.86
C VAL A 99 13.00 -9.04 -5.23
N VAL A 100 13.54 -8.80 -4.05
CA VAL A 100 13.56 -7.49 -3.40
C VAL A 100 14.76 -6.72 -3.93
N ARG A 101 14.52 -5.56 -4.54
CA ARG A 101 15.57 -4.74 -5.13
C ARG A 101 16.42 -4.13 -4.02
N THR A 102 17.74 -4.22 -4.17
CA THR A 102 18.70 -3.58 -3.26
C THR A 102 19.04 -2.15 -3.69
N GLU A 103 18.97 -1.88 -5.00
CA GLU A 103 19.17 -0.53 -5.52
C GLU A 103 17.85 0.24 -5.49
N LEU A 104 17.86 1.36 -4.80
CA LEU A 104 16.72 2.26 -4.70
C LEU A 104 16.89 3.39 -5.71
N PRO A 105 15.97 3.53 -6.70
CA PRO A 105 16.01 4.62 -7.64
C PRO A 105 15.77 5.98 -6.94
N GLY A 106 16.49 7.01 -7.38
CA GLY A 106 16.30 8.36 -6.88
C GLY A 106 14.97 9.00 -7.34
N PHE A 107 14.61 10.16 -6.77
CA PHE A 107 13.38 10.87 -7.10
C PHE A 107 13.25 11.17 -8.60
N VAL A 108 14.33 11.60 -9.24
CA VAL A 108 14.35 11.92 -10.68
C VAL A 108 14.03 10.69 -11.53
N GLU A 109 14.65 9.55 -11.21
CA GLU A 109 14.43 8.29 -11.94
C GLU A 109 13.01 7.77 -11.75
N LEU A 110 12.43 7.99 -10.55
CA LEU A 110 11.06 7.62 -10.26
C LEU A 110 10.03 8.59 -10.84
N GLY A 111 10.45 9.76 -11.34
CA GLY A 111 9.55 10.82 -11.79
C GLY A 111 8.82 11.54 -10.64
N ILE A 112 9.36 11.48 -9.42
CA ILE A 112 8.84 12.19 -8.26
C ILE A 112 9.24 13.68 -8.40
N PRO A 113 8.29 14.63 -8.24
CA PRO A 113 8.60 16.04 -8.44
C PRO A 113 9.54 16.58 -7.34
N ALA A 114 10.48 17.44 -7.72
CA ALA A 114 11.49 18.01 -6.81
C ALA A 114 10.88 18.75 -5.59
N ILE A 115 9.64 19.23 -5.68
CA ILE A 115 8.96 19.84 -4.53
C ILE A 115 8.78 18.85 -3.36
N MET A 116 8.75 17.54 -3.63
CA MET A 116 8.67 16.51 -2.59
C MET A 116 9.95 16.42 -1.75
N GLU A 117 11.10 16.86 -2.27
CA GLU A 117 12.33 17.01 -1.46
C GLU A 117 12.10 18.00 -0.32
N LYS A 118 11.53 19.18 -0.65
CA LYS A 118 11.17 20.20 0.35
C LYS A 118 10.10 19.71 1.34
N VAL A 119 9.19 18.85 0.88
CA VAL A 119 8.19 18.23 1.77
C VAL A 119 8.88 17.30 2.77
N CYS A 120 9.90 16.56 2.36
CA CYS A 120 10.70 15.70 3.24
C CYS A 120 11.61 16.49 4.21
N GLU A 121 11.83 17.79 3.97
CA GLU A 121 12.59 18.67 4.88
C GLU A 121 11.80 19.12 6.12
N ASN A 122 10.49 18.89 6.18
CA ASN A 122 9.71 19.23 7.36
C ASN A 122 10.23 18.49 8.59
N HIS A 123 10.26 19.17 9.74
CA HIS A 123 10.66 18.57 11.01
C HIS A 123 9.55 17.73 11.62
N GLN A 124 8.29 18.10 11.38
CA GLN A 124 7.12 17.42 11.92
C GLN A 124 5.95 17.52 10.95
N GLY A 125 5.00 16.63 11.08
CA GLY A 125 3.76 16.58 10.32
C GLY A 125 3.55 15.26 9.63
N LEU A 126 2.47 15.16 8.87
CA LEU A 126 2.02 13.94 8.21
C LEU A 126 2.16 14.04 6.70
N ILE A 127 2.85 13.09 6.09
CA ILE A 127 2.93 12.91 4.63
C ILE A 127 2.25 11.60 4.28
N LEU A 128 1.30 11.64 3.36
CA LEU A 128 0.57 10.45 2.91
C LEU A 128 0.87 10.15 1.44
N VAL A 129 1.39 8.95 1.18
CA VAL A 129 1.59 8.41 -0.17
C VAL A 129 0.44 7.46 -0.47
N THR A 130 -0.34 7.73 -1.51
CA THR A 130 -1.58 6.99 -1.75
C THR A 130 -1.69 6.45 -3.18
N GLY A 131 -2.55 5.47 -3.38
CA GLY A 131 -2.76 4.81 -4.66
C GLY A 131 -3.21 3.36 -4.48
N SER A 132 -3.59 2.71 -5.56
CA SER A 132 -3.95 1.29 -5.57
C SER A 132 -2.76 0.38 -5.24
N ALA A 133 -3.01 -0.90 -5.02
CA ALA A 133 -1.95 -1.90 -4.96
C ALA A 133 -1.14 -1.89 -6.26
N GLY A 134 0.19 -1.98 -6.16
CA GLY A 134 1.09 -1.95 -7.32
C GLY A 134 1.31 -0.56 -7.93
N SER A 135 0.83 0.54 -7.31
CA SER A 135 1.09 1.91 -7.79
C SER A 135 2.48 2.47 -7.44
N GLY A 136 3.34 1.70 -6.77
CA GLY A 136 4.71 2.10 -6.41
C GLY A 136 4.85 2.83 -5.08
N LYS A 137 3.85 2.76 -4.17
CA LYS A 137 3.88 3.44 -2.86
C LYS A 137 5.11 3.09 -2.03
N SER A 138 5.42 1.81 -1.87
CA SER A 138 6.58 1.34 -1.09
C SER A 138 7.89 1.88 -1.66
N THR A 139 8.04 1.91 -2.99
CA THR A 139 9.22 2.47 -3.64
C THR A 139 9.34 3.97 -3.38
N THR A 140 8.23 4.71 -3.42
CA THR A 140 8.20 6.15 -3.12
C THR A 140 8.53 6.41 -1.65
N LEU A 141 7.93 5.64 -0.71
CA LEU A 141 8.25 5.74 0.72
C LEU A 141 9.74 5.47 0.97
N ALA A 142 10.27 4.41 0.38
CA ALA A 142 11.68 4.08 0.52
C ALA A 142 12.60 5.18 -0.05
N ALA A 143 12.24 5.76 -1.21
CA ALA A 143 12.99 6.88 -1.79
C ALA A 143 12.96 8.12 -0.89
N MET A 144 11.83 8.42 -0.22
CA MET A 144 11.75 9.51 0.75
C MET A 144 12.64 9.24 1.98
N VAL A 145 12.61 8.03 2.51
CA VAL A 145 13.48 7.62 3.63
C VAL A 145 14.95 7.72 3.22
N ASP A 146 15.30 7.24 2.04
CA ASP A 146 16.69 7.31 1.55
C ASP A 146 17.17 8.74 1.32
N LEU A 147 16.31 9.62 0.81
CA LEU A 147 16.59 11.05 0.67
C LEU A 147 16.91 11.69 2.03
N ILE A 148 16.06 11.44 3.03
CA ILE A 148 16.25 11.95 4.40
C ILE A 148 17.56 11.42 4.99
N ASN A 149 17.80 10.11 4.90
CA ASN A 149 19.02 9.46 5.38
C ASN A 149 20.30 9.97 4.68
N THR A 150 20.18 10.42 3.43
CA THR A 150 21.32 10.95 2.67
C THR A 150 21.67 12.39 3.08
N HIS A 151 20.69 13.21 3.46
CA HIS A 151 20.88 14.64 3.67
C HIS A 151 20.80 15.07 5.14
N ARG A 152 20.32 14.21 6.05
CA ARG A 152 20.03 14.57 7.44
C ARG A 152 20.52 13.51 8.42
N ALA A 153 21.12 13.95 9.53
CA ALA A 153 21.53 13.10 10.63
C ALA A 153 20.34 12.83 11.57
N HIS A 154 19.32 12.15 11.03
CA HIS A 154 18.08 11.85 11.73
C HIS A 154 17.98 10.39 12.11
N HIS A 155 17.27 10.10 13.21
CA HIS A 155 16.84 8.76 13.55
C HIS A 155 15.54 8.46 12.83
N VAL A 156 15.58 7.52 11.89
CA VAL A 156 14.44 7.07 11.10
C VAL A 156 14.02 5.69 11.58
N LEU A 157 12.77 5.56 11.99
CA LEU A 157 12.17 4.26 12.32
C LEU A 157 11.15 3.89 11.26
N THR A 158 11.24 2.67 10.73
CA THR A 158 10.24 2.15 9.78
C THR A 158 9.46 0.98 10.39
N ALA A 159 8.18 0.88 10.03
CA ALA A 159 7.34 -0.29 10.30
C ALA A 159 6.74 -0.75 8.97
N GLU A 160 7.04 -1.98 8.54
CA GLU A 160 6.78 -2.48 7.19
C GLU A 160 6.18 -3.90 7.20
N ASP A 161 5.47 -4.27 6.13
CA ASP A 161 4.86 -5.61 5.96
C ASP A 161 4.87 -6.06 4.49
N PRO A 162 5.93 -6.72 4.04
CA PRO A 162 7.28 -6.83 4.63
C PRO A 162 8.20 -5.64 4.30
N ILE A 163 9.46 -5.68 4.77
CA ILE A 163 10.52 -4.76 4.29
C ILE A 163 10.81 -5.06 2.82
N GLU A 164 10.50 -4.08 1.94
CA GLU A 164 10.74 -4.18 0.49
C GLU A 164 12.12 -3.65 0.07
N PHE A 165 12.69 -2.70 0.83
CA PHE A 165 14.02 -2.13 0.57
C PHE A 165 14.82 -2.07 1.86
N VAL A 166 16.04 -2.57 1.84
CA VAL A 166 16.96 -2.47 2.98
C VAL A 166 17.79 -1.20 2.82
N HIS A 167 17.63 -0.26 3.74
CA HIS A 167 18.38 0.98 3.73
C HIS A 167 19.76 0.80 4.32
N THR A 168 20.78 1.29 3.60
CA THR A 168 22.13 1.42 4.15
C THR A 168 22.22 2.66 5.03
N ILE A 169 22.94 2.56 6.15
CA ILE A 169 23.19 3.70 7.03
C ILE A 169 24.08 4.71 6.29
N LYS A 170 23.63 5.98 6.22
CA LYS A 170 24.37 7.09 5.59
C LYS A 170 24.67 8.16 6.64
N MET A 171 23.91 9.27 6.66
CA MET A 171 24.08 10.32 7.67
C MET A 171 23.32 10.03 8.96
N GLY A 172 22.16 9.39 8.86
CA GLY A 172 21.27 9.11 9.97
C GLY A 172 21.35 7.68 10.49
N ALA A 173 20.61 7.38 11.54
CA ALA A 173 20.34 6.01 12.02
C ALA A 173 19.02 5.53 11.43
N ILE A 174 18.98 4.29 10.91
CA ILE A 174 17.74 3.69 10.40
C ILE A 174 17.46 2.38 11.11
N ASN A 175 16.28 2.29 11.73
CA ASN A 175 15.76 1.10 12.37
C ASN A 175 14.53 0.59 11.62
N GLN A 176 14.70 -0.47 10.82
CA GLN A 176 13.60 -1.09 10.06
C GLN A 176 12.99 -2.25 10.85
N ARG A 177 11.67 -2.19 11.04
CA ARG A 177 10.91 -3.21 11.77
C ARG A 177 9.87 -3.84 10.85
N GLU A 178 9.98 -5.14 10.64
CA GLU A 178 9.04 -5.92 9.85
C GLU A 178 7.96 -6.53 10.75
N LEU A 179 6.71 -6.47 10.32
CA LEU A 179 5.58 -7.12 11.00
C LEU A 179 5.80 -8.63 11.07
N ASN A 180 5.37 -9.22 12.17
CA ASN A 180 5.49 -10.65 12.48
C ASN A 180 6.92 -11.19 12.63
N THR A 181 7.94 -10.37 12.33
CA THR A 181 9.37 -10.69 12.52
C THR A 181 9.96 -9.89 13.66
N HIS A 182 9.81 -8.56 13.63
CA HIS A 182 10.39 -7.63 14.59
C HIS A 182 9.36 -6.91 15.46
N THR A 183 8.10 -6.89 15.03
CA THR A 183 6.97 -6.32 15.77
C THR A 183 5.68 -7.10 15.46
N LYS A 184 4.72 -7.10 16.40
CA LYS A 184 3.46 -7.84 16.25
C LYS A 184 2.38 -7.09 15.46
N SER A 185 2.44 -5.75 15.41
CA SER A 185 1.49 -4.90 14.69
C SER A 185 2.08 -3.52 14.44
N TYR A 186 1.50 -2.78 13.49
CA TYR A 186 1.83 -1.37 13.27
C TYR A 186 1.58 -0.52 14.51
N GLY A 187 0.44 -0.72 15.20
CA GLY A 187 0.14 -0.01 16.44
C GLY A 187 1.18 -0.23 17.53
N ASN A 188 1.69 -1.47 17.71
CA ASN A 188 2.75 -1.75 18.67
C ASN A 188 4.08 -1.10 18.27
N ALA A 189 4.42 -1.12 16.97
CA ALA A 189 5.62 -0.45 16.46
C ALA A 189 5.57 1.05 16.71
N LEU A 190 4.45 1.72 16.38
CA LEU A 190 4.26 3.16 16.61
C LEU A 190 4.27 3.54 18.09
N LYS A 191 3.60 2.76 18.97
CA LYS A 191 3.65 2.99 20.42
C LYS A 191 5.07 2.87 20.99
N ALA A 192 5.87 1.96 20.46
CA ALA A 192 7.27 1.82 20.86
C ALA A 192 8.11 2.98 20.31
N ALA A 193 7.90 3.34 19.02
CA ALA A 193 8.59 4.43 18.35
C ALA A 193 8.56 5.73 19.13
N LEU A 194 7.42 6.11 19.69
CA LEU A 194 7.28 7.33 20.53
C LEU A 194 8.19 7.36 21.78
N ARG A 195 8.90 6.28 22.09
CA ARG A 195 9.85 6.18 23.21
C ARG A 195 11.28 5.86 22.75
N GLU A 196 11.49 5.74 21.46
CA GLU A 196 12.77 5.38 20.84
C GLU A 196 13.49 6.62 20.28
N ASP A 197 12.97 7.84 20.55
CA ASP A 197 13.53 9.13 20.11
C ASP A 197 13.78 9.24 18.58
N PRO A 198 12.78 8.91 17.74
CA PRO A 198 12.92 9.07 16.31
C PRO A 198 12.57 10.49 15.86
N ASP A 199 13.27 11.00 14.88
CA ASP A 199 12.87 12.23 14.16
C ASP A 199 11.80 11.94 13.10
N VAL A 200 11.93 10.76 12.44
CA VAL A 200 11.07 10.33 11.33
C VAL A 200 10.52 8.94 11.58
N ILE A 201 9.22 8.78 11.39
CA ILE A 201 8.53 7.49 11.49
C ILE A 201 7.89 7.18 10.14
N MET A 202 8.31 6.09 9.48
CA MET A 202 7.69 5.59 8.27
C MET A 202 6.79 4.39 8.59
N VAL A 203 5.54 4.45 8.14
CA VAL A 203 4.54 3.38 8.29
C VAL A 203 4.16 2.84 6.92
N GLY A 204 4.44 1.57 6.68
CA GLY A 204 4.21 0.93 5.39
C GLY A 204 2.76 1.07 4.92
N GLU A 205 1.79 0.90 5.80
CA GLU A 205 0.37 1.12 5.48
C GLU A 205 -0.47 1.50 6.70
N LEU A 206 -1.26 2.57 6.57
CA LEU A 206 -2.24 3.05 7.54
C LEU A 206 -3.62 2.46 7.21
N ARG A 207 -3.98 1.33 7.81
CA ARG A 207 -5.22 0.58 7.51
C ARG A 207 -6.30 0.74 8.56
N ASP A 208 -5.93 0.71 9.81
CA ASP A 208 -6.85 0.66 10.95
C ASP A 208 -6.84 1.96 11.75
N LEU A 209 -7.91 2.17 12.51
CA LEU A 209 -8.08 3.38 13.31
C LEU A 209 -6.97 3.60 14.33
N GLU A 210 -6.47 2.53 14.97
CA GLU A 210 -5.41 2.64 15.98
C GLU A 210 -4.12 3.17 15.35
N THR A 211 -3.71 2.59 14.21
CA THR A 211 -2.51 3.00 13.49
C THR A 211 -2.63 4.44 12.96
N ILE A 212 -3.79 4.81 12.40
CA ILE A 212 -4.07 6.17 11.93
C ILE A 212 -4.01 7.17 13.09
N SER A 213 -4.62 6.84 14.24
CA SER A 213 -4.64 7.71 15.42
C SER A 213 -3.24 7.97 15.97
N LEU A 214 -2.42 6.92 16.06
CA LEU A 214 -1.03 7.03 16.52
C LEU A 214 -0.17 7.84 15.54
N ALA A 215 -0.37 7.66 14.22
CA ALA A 215 0.35 8.42 13.20
C ALA A 215 0.03 9.93 13.27
N ILE A 216 -1.25 10.30 13.42
CA ILE A 216 -1.66 11.70 13.59
C ILE A 216 -1.08 12.25 14.89
N SER A 217 -1.22 11.54 16.01
CA SER A 217 -0.66 12.00 17.31
C SER A 217 0.85 12.19 17.25
N ALA A 218 1.59 11.27 16.63
CA ALA A 218 3.03 11.39 16.45
C ALA A 218 3.39 12.63 15.62
N SER A 219 2.62 12.89 14.53
CA SER A 219 2.84 14.03 13.65
C SER A 219 2.57 15.40 14.31
N GLU A 220 1.80 15.44 15.38
CA GLU A 220 1.58 16.65 16.20
C GLU A 220 2.61 16.83 17.31
N THR A 221 3.22 15.73 17.78
CA THR A 221 4.16 15.75 18.91
C THR A 221 5.63 15.83 18.51
N GLY A 222 5.91 16.37 17.32
CA GLY A 222 7.28 16.70 16.90
C GLY A 222 7.91 15.74 15.91
N HIS A 223 7.20 14.71 15.42
CA HIS A 223 7.75 13.73 14.50
C HIS A 223 7.29 13.98 13.05
N LEU A 224 8.16 13.75 12.08
CA LEU A 224 7.75 13.62 10.69
C LEU A 224 7.24 12.20 10.44
N VAL A 225 5.94 12.07 10.20
CA VAL A 225 5.33 10.77 9.91
C VAL A 225 5.07 10.65 8.42
N ILE A 226 5.58 9.58 7.82
CA ILE A 226 5.39 9.26 6.40
C ILE A 226 4.65 7.93 6.33
N GLY A 227 3.48 7.89 5.69
CA GLY A 227 2.70 6.66 5.63
C GLY A 227 2.01 6.43 4.29
N SER A 228 1.59 5.19 4.00
CA SER A 228 0.78 4.95 2.82
C SER A 228 -0.67 4.59 3.13
N MET A 229 -1.55 4.87 2.17
CA MET A 229 -2.96 4.46 2.21
C MET A 229 -3.44 3.99 0.83
N ASN A 230 -4.40 3.07 0.83
CA ASN A 230 -5.06 2.60 -0.40
C ASN A 230 -6.27 3.47 -0.74
N THR A 231 -6.03 4.67 -1.27
CA THR A 231 -7.04 5.63 -1.74
C THR A 231 -6.67 6.14 -3.13
N SER A 232 -7.64 6.61 -3.89
CA SER A 232 -7.47 6.94 -5.32
C SER A 232 -7.21 8.42 -5.60
N SER A 233 -7.35 9.30 -4.60
CA SER A 233 -7.12 10.75 -4.74
C SER A 233 -6.88 11.41 -3.38
N ALA A 234 -6.32 12.62 -3.38
CA ALA A 234 -5.95 13.35 -2.17
C ALA A 234 -7.18 13.68 -1.30
N HIS A 235 -8.26 14.22 -1.87
CA HIS A 235 -9.47 14.54 -1.10
C HIS A 235 -10.10 13.30 -0.47
N LYS A 236 -10.20 12.17 -1.23
CA LYS A 236 -10.70 10.90 -0.69
C LYS A 236 -9.82 10.31 0.39
N THR A 237 -8.52 10.61 0.38
CA THR A 237 -7.61 10.21 1.45
C THR A 237 -7.98 10.91 2.76
N ILE A 238 -8.20 12.23 2.70
CA ILE A 238 -8.61 13.03 3.84
C ILE A 238 -9.96 12.55 4.39
N ASP A 239 -10.94 12.35 3.51
CA ASP A 239 -12.26 11.83 3.89
C ASP A 239 -12.13 10.45 4.57
N LYS A 240 -11.35 9.53 3.99
CA LYS A 240 -11.14 8.20 4.56
C LYS A 240 -10.50 8.23 5.94
N VAL A 241 -9.52 9.12 6.17
CA VAL A 241 -8.92 9.32 7.50
C VAL A 241 -10.00 9.76 8.49
N ILE A 242 -10.80 10.76 8.16
CA ILE A 242 -11.84 11.32 9.03
C ILE A 242 -12.93 10.27 9.30
N ASP A 243 -13.39 9.57 8.24
CA ASP A 243 -14.48 8.58 8.32
C ASP A 243 -14.07 7.31 9.09
N SER A 244 -12.77 7.09 9.31
CA SER A 244 -12.28 6.01 10.17
C SER A 244 -12.63 6.22 11.65
N TYR A 245 -12.97 7.47 12.04
CA TYR A 245 -13.29 7.81 13.42
C TYR A 245 -14.81 7.87 13.68
N PRO A 246 -15.24 7.56 14.92
CA PRO A 246 -16.62 7.81 15.34
C PRO A 246 -17.01 9.28 15.16
N ALA A 247 -18.29 9.52 14.79
CA ALA A 247 -18.80 10.88 14.49
C ALA A 247 -18.49 11.92 15.58
N ALA A 248 -18.53 11.53 16.85
CA ALA A 248 -18.23 12.42 17.98
C ALA A 248 -16.77 12.92 18.00
N GLN A 249 -15.84 12.19 17.40
CA GLN A 249 -14.41 12.52 17.37
C GLN A 249 -13.97 13.22 16.07
N GLN A 250 -14.78 13.16 15.02
CA GLN A 250 -14.39 13.66 13.69
C GLN A 250 -14.00 15.14 13.69
N ASN A 251 -14.69 15.99 14.46
CA ASN A 251 -14.36 17.42 14.50
C ASN A 251 -12.95 17.66 15.09
N GLN A 252 -12.59 16.92 16.13
CA GLN A 252 -11.25 16.97 16.72
C GLN A 252 -10.20 16.51 15.68
N ILE A 253 -10.46 15.39 15.02
CA ILE A 253 -9.55 14.86 14.01
C ILE A 253 -9.38 15.78 12.80
N ARG A 254 -10.46 16.46 12.37
CA ARG A 254 -10.36 17.50 11.32
C ARG A 254 -9.40 18.61 11.72
N ALA A 255 -9.45 19.07 12.97
CA ALA A 255 -8.53 20.09 13.47
C ALA A 255 -7.09 19.58 13.46
N MET A 256 -6.83 18.42 14.08
CA MET A 256 -5.51 17.79 14.14
C MET A 256 -4.93 17.53 12.75
N LEU A 257 -5.69 16.89 11.86
CA LEU A 257 -5.26 16.60 10.50
C LEU A 257 -4.99 17.88 9.69
N GLY A 258 -5.83 18.92 9.88
CA GLY A 258 -5.63 20.20 9.20
C GLY A 258 -4.32 20.90 9.56
N GLU A 259 -3.81 20.71 10.78
CA GLU A 259 -2.56 21.30 11.27
C GLU A 259 -1.34 20.43 10.93
N SER A 260 -1.50 19.11 11.03
CA SER A 260 -0.39 18.18 10.85
C SER A 260 -0.10 17.84 9.38
N LEU A 261 -1.09 17.86 8.49
CA LEU A 261 -0.94 17.40 7.10
C LEU A 261 0.01 18.31 6.29
N LYS A 262 1.12 17.72 5.80
CA LYS A 262 2.11 18.42 4.95
C LYS A 262 1.91 18.13 3.48
N ALA A 263 1.59 16.86 3.12
CA ALA A 263 1.29 16.52 1.74
C ALA A 263 0.45 15.24 1.63
N VAL A 264 -0.33 15.15 0.56
CA VAL A 264 -0.89 13.89 0.05
C VAL A 264 -0.40 13.72 -1.39
N PHE A 265 0.36 12.66 -1.61
CA PHE A 265 0.92 12.27 -2.90
C PHE A 265 0.19 11.03 -3.41
N SER A 266 -0.80 11.23 -4.29
CA SER A 266 -1.61 10.13 -4.87
C SER A 266 -1.04 9.72 -6.21
N GLN A 267 -0.70 8.45 -6.39
CA GLN A 267 0.07 7.97 -7.54
C GLN A 267 -0.57 6.80 -8.27
N ARG A 268 -0.26 6.72 -9.58
CA ARG A 268 -0.57 5.60 -10.47
C ARG A 268 0.63 5.30 -11.34
N LEU A 269 0.88 4.03 -11.60
CA LEU A 269 1.84 3.60 -12.61
C LEU A 269 1.10 3.27 -13.91
N LEU A 270 1.53 3.88 -14.99
CA LEU A 270 0.93 3.76 -16.31
C LEU A 270 1.93 3.16 -17.29
N PRO A 271 1.50 2.30 -18.22
CA PRO A 271 2.40 1.76 -19.23
C PRO A 271 2.94 2.87 -20.13
N ARG A 272 4.25 2.86 -20.38
CA ARG A 272 4.91 3.79 -21.29
C ARG A 272 4.54 3.47 -22.74
N ALA A 273 4.50 4.48 -23.57
CA ALA A 273 4.18 4.34 -25.01
C ALA A 273 5.23 3.51 -25.77
N ASP A 274 6.48 3.54 -25.29
CA ASP A 274 7.60 2.78 -25.88
C ASP A 274 7.67 1.31 -25.40
N GLY A 275 6.78 0.90 -24.49
CA GLY A 275 6.77 -0.46 -23.92
C GLY A 275 7.93 -0.79 -23.00
N THR A 276 8.78 0.18 -22.64
CA THR A 276 10.02 -0.07 -21.84
C THR A 276 9.80 -0.06 -20.33
N GLY A 277 8.55 0.06 -19.86
CA GLY A 277 8.25 0.07 -18.43
C GLY A 277 7.03 0.91 -18.07
N MET A 278 7.05 1.50 -16.88
CA MET A 278 5.94 2.27 -16.33
C MET A 278 6.34 3.73 -16.14
N ALA A 279 5.39 4.63 -16.32
CA ALA A 279 5.51 6.06 -16.03
C ALA A 279 4.69 6.39 -14.78
N LEU A 280 5.21 7.25 -13.91
CA LEU A 280 4.51 7.74 -12.74
C LEU A 280 3.57 8.88 -13.13
N ALA A 281 2.27 8.68 -12.94
CA ALA A 281 1.28 9.75 -12.91
C ALA A 281 0.89 10.02 -11.46
N TYR A 282 0.79 11.27 -11.07
CA TYR A 282 0.52 11.63 -9.67
C TYR A 282 -0.41 12.83 -9.54
N GLU A 283 -1.05 12.89 -8.39
CA GLU A 283 -1.77 14.05 -7.86
C GLU A 283 -1.04 14.49 -6.59
N LEU A 284 -0.74 15.78 -6.45
CA LEU A 284 -0.04 16.34 -5.30
C LEU A 284 -0.85 17.45 -4.66
N LEU A 285 -1.24 17.22 -3.42
CA LEU A 285 -1.85 18.19 -2.52
C LEU A 285 -0.83 18.57 -1.46
N LEU A 286 -0.56 19.85 -1.29
CA LEU A 286 0.35 20.40 -0.27
C LEU A 286 -0.42 21.02 0.87
N GLY A 287 0.10 20.89 2.09
CA GLY A 287 -0.42 21.53 3.29
C GLY A 287 -0.39 23.05 3.16
N SER A 288 -1.47 23.71 3.55
CA SER A 288 -1.61 25.15 3.57
C SER A 288 -2.71 25.57 4.55
N THR A 289 -2.70 26.82 4.99
CA THR A 289 -3.75 27.38 5.85
C THR A 289 -5.13 27.24 5.21
N GLN A 290 -5.20 27.44 3.89
CA GLN A 290 -6.46 27.30 3.15
C GLN A 290 -6.97 25.86 3.19
N LEU A 291 -6.09 24.86 2.98
CA LEU A 291 -6.44 23.45 3.08
C LEU A 291 -6.88 23.09 4.50
N ALA A 292 -6.14 23.56 5.52
CA ALA A 292 -6.49 23.32 6.92
C ALA A 292 -7.90 23.81 7.26
N ASN A 293 -8.27 25.01 6.79
CA ASN A 293 -9.61 25.57 7.01
C ASN A 293 -10.69 24.70 6.32
N LEU A 294 -10.46 24.24 5.08
CA LEU A 294 -11.42 23.37 4.39
C LEU A 294 -11.62 22.02 5.12
N ILE A 295 -10.54 21.47 5.65
CA ILE A 295 -10.61 20.22 6.43
C ILE A 295 -11.39 20.47 7.73
N LYS A 296 -11.08 21.54 8.47
CA LYS A 296 -11.78 21.91 9.71
C LYS A 296 -13.27 22.14 9.47
N ASP A 297 -13.63 22.85 8.40
CA ASP A 297 -15.01 23.14 8.03
C ASP A 297 -15.78 21.94 7.43
N GLY A 298 -15.10 20.82 7.15
CA GLY A 298 -15.71 19.65 6.48
C GLY A 298 -16.01 19.87 5.00
N LYS A 299 -15.36 20.83 4.35
CA LYS A 299 -15.57 21.21 2.94
C LYS A 299 -14.55 20.55 2.00
N THR A 300 -14.20 19.29 2.25
CA THR A 300 -13.18 18.52 1.51
C THR A 300 -13.49 18.41 0.02
N PHE A 301 -14.76 18.48 -0.38
CA PHE A 301 -15.20 18.51 -1.79
C PHE A 301 -14.67 19.72 -2.58
N GLN A 302 -14.19 20.78 -1.91
CA GLN A 302 -13.59 21.95 -2.56
C GLN A 302 -12.08 21.80 -2.80
N ILE A 303 -11.43 20.78 -2.26
CA ILE A 303 -9.98 20.54 -2.41
C ILE A 303 -9.55 20.46 -3.89
N PRO A 304 -10.27 19.78 -4.80
CA PRO A 304 -9.90 19.79 -6.22
C PRO A 304 -9.82 21.18 -6.84
N ASN A 305 -10.68 22.13 -6.41
CA ASN A 305 -10.64 23.52 -6.89
C ASN A 305 -9.38 24.25 -6.42
N ILE A 306 -8.98 24.05 -5.15
CA ILE A 306 -7.72 24.62 -4.65
C ILE A 306 -6.53 24.06 -5.43
N MET A 307 -6.52 22.78 -5.71
CA MET A 307 -5.43 22.15 -6.46
C MET A 307 -5.31 22.72 -7.87
N GLN A 308 -6.42 22.99 -8.55
CA GLN A 308 -6.41 23.63 -9.87
C GLN A 308 -5.87 25.06 -9.82
N MET A 309 -6.20 25.83 -8.77
CA MET A 309 -5.73 27.23 -8.62
C MET A 309 -4.29 27.32 -8.14
N GLY A 310 -3.83 26.35 -7.37
CA GLY A 310 -2.50 26.36 -6.73
C GLY A 310 -1.37 25.74 -7.53
N LYS A 311 -1.51 25.60 -8.86
CA LYS A 311 -0.46 25.02 -9.73
C LYS A 311 0.89 25.73 -9.62
N SER A 312 0.90 27.04 -9.48
CA SER A 312 2.12 27.84 -9.29
C SER A 312 2.81 27.57 -7.95
N GLN A 313 2.08 27.03 -6.98
CA GLN A 313 2.59 26.64 -5.66
C GLN A 313 3.06 25.17 -5.63
N GLY A 314 2.96 24.45 -6.74
CA GLY A 314 3.37 23.07 -6.87
C GLY A 314 2.24 22.04 -6.69
N LEU A 315 1.00 22.48 -6.44
CA LEU A 315 -0.13 21.56 -6.44
C LEU A 315 -0.36 21.00 -7.86
N ARG A 316 -0.73 19.73 -7.94
CA ARG A 316 -0.98 19.05 -9.23
C ARG A 316 -2.21 18.18 -9.13
N THR A 317 -3.09 18.28 -10.11
CA THR A 317 -4.16 17.30 -10.28
C THR A 317 -3.67 16.10 -11.10
N MET A 318 -4.34 14.97 -11.01
CA MET A 318 -4.03 13.79 -11.83
C MET A 318 -4.08 14.12 -13.33
N ASP A 319 -5.07 14.89 -13.76
CA ASP A 319 -5.24 15.26 -15.18
C ASP A 319 -4.09 16.16 -15.68
N ASP A 320 -3.51 17.01 -14.83
CA ASP A 320 -2.34 17.81 -15.19
C ASP A 320 -1.13 16.92 -15.52
N THR A 321 -0.84 15.97 -14.66
CA THR A 321 0.27 15.05 -14.87
C THR A 321 0.03 14.14 -16.09
N LEU A 322 -1.20 13.68 -16.29
CA LEU A 322 -1.56 12.89 -17.46
C LEU A 322 -1.36 13.70 -18.75
N LEU A 323 -1.72 14.99 -18.77
CA LEU A 323 -1.49 15.88 -19.90
C LEU A 323 0.00 16.16 -20.16
N GLU A 324 0.80 16.30 -19.12
CA GLU A 324 2.25 16.47 -19.20
C GLU A 324 2.90 15.20 -19.82
N LEU A 325 2.55 14.01 -19.32
CA LEU A 325 3.05 12.74 -19.82
C LEU A 325 2.61 12.47 -21.27
N LEU A 326 1.39 12.86 -21.63
CA LEU A 326 0.88 12.74 -23.00
C LEU A 326 1.63 13.68 -23.95
N LYS A 327 1.84 14.95 -23.57
CA LYS A 327 2.59 15.93 -24.36
C LYS A 327 4.05 15.51 -24.56
N ALA A 328 4.65 14.91 -23.53
CA ALA A 328 6.01 14.35 -23.60
C ALA A 328 6.10 13.06 -24.44
N GLY A 329 4.97 12.52 -24.92
CA GLY A 329 4.93 11.23 -25.62
C GLY A 329 5.25 10.03 -24.75
N THR A 330 5.28 10.20 -23.43
CA THR A 330 5.61 9.13 -22.47
C THR A 330 4.49 8.11 -22.36
N ILE A 331 3.23 8.53 -22.49
CA ILE A 331 2.05 7.67 -22.49
C ILE A 331 1.21 7.91 -23.75
N THR A 332 0.42 6.93 -24.14
CA THR A 332 -0.51 7.08 -25.28
C THR A 332 -1.78 7.82 -24.86
N LEU A 333 -2.49 8.40 -25.84
CA LEU A 333 -3.77 9.07 -25.61
C LEU A 333 -4.81 8.12 -24.99
N ASP A 334 -4.86 6.87 -25.43
CA ASP A 334 -5.77 5.85 -24.89
C ASP A 334 -5.51 5.59 -23.40
N VAL A 335 -4.25 5.49 -23.00
CA VAL A 335 -3.86 5.35 -21.58
C VAL A 335 -4.24 6.59 -20.78
N ALA A 336 -4.02 7.80 -21.33
CA ALA A 336 -4.39 9.05 -20.67
C ALA A 336 -5.91 9.14 -20.45
N LEU A 337 -6.72 8.89 -21.49
CA LEU A 337 -8.18 8.96 -21.42
C LEU A 337 -8.78 7.94 -20.46
N LYS A 338 -8.24 6.72 -20.38
CA LYS A 338 -8.68 5.68 -19.42
C LYS A 338 -8.46 6.08 -17.95
N ASN A 339 -7.51 6.99 -17.69
CA ASN A 339 -7.14 7.39 -16.34
C ASN A 339 -7.58 8.82 -15.98
N ALA A 340 -8.06 9.60 -16.95
CA ALA A 340 -8.51 10.97 -16.79
C ALA A 340 -9.79 11.07 -15.96
N LEU A 341 -9.87 12.12 -15.14
CA LEU A 341 -11.08 12.50 -14.40
C LEU A 341 -11.96 13.43 -15.23
N ASN A 342 -11.34 14.35 -16.01
CA ASN A 342 -12.02 15.28 -16.88
C ASN A 342 -11.61 15.06 -18.34
N LEU A 343 -12.36 14.25 -19.05
CA LEU A 343 -12.09 13.91 -20.44
C LEU A 343 -12.05 15.13 -21.39
N LYS A 344 -12.75 16.22 -21.04
CA LYS A 344 -12.78 17.45 -21.87
C LYS A 344 -11.44 18.20 -21.90
N ALA A 345 -10.56 17.91 -20.96
CA ALA A 345 -9.22 18.52 -20.92
C ALA A 345 -8.25 17.89 -21.92
N PHE A 346 -8.58 16.74 -22.47
CA PHE A 346 -7.71 15.98 -23.38
C PHE A 346 -8.11 16.17 -24.85
N PRO A 347 -7.16 16.03 -25.80
CA PRO A 347 -7.47 16.01 -27.23
C PRO A 347 -8.55 14.96 -27.52
N ALA A 348 -9.45 15.27 -28.46
CA ALA A 348 -10.41 14.28 -28.92
C ALA A 348 -9.66 13.06 -29.48
N ALA A 349 -10.08 11.86 -29.08
CA ALA A 349 -9.54 10.65 -29.70
C ALA A 349 -9.71 10.75 -31.22
N PRO A 350 -8.68 10.45 -32.04
CA PRO A 350 -8.86 10.36 -33.47
C PRO A 350 -10.03 9.40 -33.72
N THR A 351 -11.09 9.90 -34.34
CA THR A 351 -12.19 9.06 -34.82
C THR A 351 -11.55 7.96 -35.61
N ALA A 352 -11.69 6.70 -35.22
CA ALA A 352 -11.23 5.57 -36.00
C ALA A 352 -11.76 5.79 -37.41
N PRO A 353 -10.92 5.70 -38.46
CA PRO A 353 -11.42 5.79 -39.83
C PRO A 353 -12.55 4.77 -39.94
N ALA A 354 -13.71 5.24 -40.39
CA ALA A 354 -14.85 4.36 -40.65
C ALA A 354 -14.31 3.15 -41.43
N PRO A 355 -14.70 1.93 -41.11
CA PRO A 355 -14.21 0.76 -41.83
C PRO A 355 -14.41 1.03 -43.27
N ALA A 356 -13.32 1.02 -44.09
CA ALA A 356 -13.35 1.27 -45.53
C ALA A 356 -14.47 0.41 -46.07
N ALA A 357 -15.47 1.05 -46.69
CA ALA A 357 -16.55 0.35 -47.33
C ALA A 357 -15.89 -0.67 -48.29
N ALA A 358 -16.22 -1.93 -48.09
CA ALA A 358 -15.73 -3.01 -48.93
C ALA A 358 -15.93 -2.58 -50.41
N PRO A 359 -14.93 -2.74 -51.29
CA PRO A 359 -15.05 -2.33 -52.66
C PRO A 359 -16.29 -2.99 -53.25
N GLY A 360 -17.26 -2.15 -53.68
CA GLY A 360 -18.50 -2.59 -54.23
C GLY A 360 -18.22 -3.51 -55.43
N LEU A 361 -18.69 -4.73 -55.35
CA LEU A 361 -18.80 -5.63 -56.48
C LEU A 361 -19.60 -4.89 -57.56
N ALA A 362 -18.94 -4.58 -58.68
CA ALA A 362 -19.54 -3.99 -59.84
C ALA A 362 -20.80 -4.77 -60.24
N ALA A 363 -21.90 -4.04 -60.36
CA ALA A 363 -23.16 -4.57 -60.87
C ALA A 363 -22.97 -5.05 -62.31
N GLY A 364 -22.81 -6.34 -62.50
CA GLY A 364 -22.91 -7.00 -63.76
C GLY A 364 -24.39 -7.10 -64.14
N THR A 365 -24.80 -6.33 -65.15
CA THR A 365 -26.10 -6.46 -65.85
C THR A 365 -26.17 -7.77 -66.62
N GLY A 366 -26.89 -8.75 -66.07
CA GLY A 366 -27.17 -10.02 -66.68
C GLY A 366 -28.51 -10.54 -66.26
N ALA A 367 -29.58 -10.18 -66.91
CA ALA A 367 -30.92 -10.69 -66.68
C ALA A 367 -31.00 -12.15 -67.14
N ALA A 368 -31.33 -13.05 -66.24
CA ALA A 368 -31.79 -14.39 -66.53
C ALA A 368 -33.14 -14.63 -65.85
N PRO A 369 -34.10 -15.30 -66.53
CA PRO A 369 -35.50 -15.31 -66.09
C PRO A 369 -35.75 -16.26 -64.89
N ARG A 370 -36.62 -15.81 -64.05
CA ARG A 370 -37.11 -16.46 -62.82
C ARG A 370 -38.05 -17.63 -63.26
N PRO A 371 -37.91 -18.85 -62.73
CA PRO A 371 -38.92 -19.90 -62.91
C PRO A 371 -40.09 -19.66 -61.93
N ALA A 372 -41.28 -19.96 -62.39
CA ALA A 372 -42.56 -19.78 -61.71
C ALA A 372 -42.72 -20.71 -60.48
N ALA A 373 -43.37 -20.17 -59.44
CA ALA A 373 -43.76 -20.91 -58.25
C ALA A 373 -44.94 -21.86 -58.54
N PRO A 374 -44.95 -23.08 -57.99
CA PRO A 374 -46.19 -23.90 -57.96
C PRO A 374 -47.07 -23.53 -56.77
N GLY A 375 -48.37 -23.53 -57.04
CA GLY A 375 -49.43 -23.14 -56.13
C GLY A 375 -49.71 -24.17 -54.98
N PRO A 376 -50.62 -23.82 -54.08
CA PRO A 376 -50.77 -24.51 -52.83
C PRO A 376 -51.64 -25.77 -52.96
N VAL A 377 -51.19 -26.85 -52.35
CA VAL A 377 -52.01 -28.05 -52.14
C VAL A 377 -52.36 -28.12 -50.63
N GLY A 378 -53.64 -28.15 -50.34
CA GLY A 378 -54.18 -28.26 -48.99
C GLY A 378 -54.07 -29.69 -48.46
N GLY A 379 -54.05 -29.80 -47.15
CA GLY A 379 -54.07 -31.09 -46.45
C GLY A 379 -53.90 -30.93 -44.92
N THR A 380 -55.01 -30.72 -44.29
CA THR A 380 -55.54 -31.15 -42.96
C THR A 380 -54.58 -32.00 -42.12
N GLY A 381 -54.46 -31.63 -40.84
CA GLY A 381 -53.89 -32.48 -39.81
C GLY A 381 -53.48 -31.73 -38.54
N ALA A 382 -54.46 -31.43 -37.69
CA ALA A 382 -54.21 -30.83 -36.36
C ALA A 382 -53.72 -31.89 -35.38
N ALA A 383 -52.63 -31.61 -34.69
CA ALA A 383 -52.32 -32.23 -33.41
C ALA A 383 -51.96 -31.15 -32.36
N PRO A 384 -52.48 -31.27 -31.16
CA PRO A 384 -52.44 -30.16 -30.20
C PRO A 384 -51.11 -30.05 -29.43
N ARG A 385 -50.69 -28.82 -29.27
CA ARG A 385 -49.56 -28.43 -28.42
C ARG A 385 -49.95 -28.50 -26.94
N PRO A 386 -49.16 -29.06 -26.02
CA PRO A 386 -49.47 -29.02 -24.59
C PRO A 386 -49.20 -27.60 -24.03
N ALA A 387 -50.13 -27.15 -23.20
CA ALA A 387 -50.12 -25.88 -22.50
C ALA A 387 -48.97 -25.81 -21.49
N ALA A 388 -48.23 -24.71 -21.51
CA ALA A 388 -47.31 -24.33 -20.45
C ALA A 388 -48.11 -23.89 -19.23
N GLN A 389 -47.98 -24.65 -18.13
CA GLN A 389 -48.49 -24.28 -16.85
C GLN A 389 -47.64 -23.18 -16.21
N GLY A 390 -48.25 -22.07 -15.83
CA GLY A 390 -47.64 -20.94 -15.15
C GLY A 390 -47.16 -21.34 -13.73
N ALA A 391 -45.95 -20.92 -13.40
CA ALA A 391 -45.45 -20.95 -12.04
C ALA A 391 -46.02 -19.76 -11.24
N PRO A 392 -46.45 -19.95 -9.98
CA PRO A 392 -46.92 -18.87 -9.15
C PRO A 392 -45.80 -18.02 -8.60
N SER A 393 -45.94 -16.69 -8.68
CA SER A 393 -45.10 -15.71 -8.00
C SER A 393 -45.29 -15.80 -6.48
N ALA A 394 -44.28 -16.25 -5.76
CA ALA A 394 -44.26 -16.20 -4.30
C ALA A 394 -43.81 -14.80 -3.84
N GLY A 395 -44.76 -14.06 -3.26
CA GLY A 395 -44.50 -12.80 -2.56
C GLY A 395 -43.69 -13.07 -1.28
N ILE A 396 -42.58 -12.35 -1.12
CA ILE A 396 -41.81 -12.35 0.11
C ILE A 396 -42.53 -11.52 1.15
N GLN A 397 -43.24 -12.14 2.07
CA GLN A 397 -43.74 -11.53 3.30
C GLN A 397 -42.63 -11.55 4.36
N ARG A 398 -42.37 -10.39 4.93
CA ARG A 398 -41.49 -10.16 6.09
C ARG A 398 -42.14 -10.79 7.33
N PRO A 399 -41.43 -11.63 8.12
CA PRO A 399 -42.00 -12.08 9.40
C PRO A 399 -41.79 -11.02 10.49
N THR A 400 -42.88 -10.61 11.11
CA THR A 400 -42.91 -9.94 12.42
C THR A 400 -42.61 -10.96 13.52
N ALA A 401 -41.71 -10.60 14.44
CA ALA A 401 -41.39 -11.41 15.60
C ALA A 401 -42.49 -11.38 16.68
N PRO A 402 -42.80 -12.51 17.32
CA PRO A 402 -43.48 -12.51 18.62
C PRO A 402 -42.47 -12.67 19.79
N PRO A 403 -42.82 -12.17 21.00
CA PRO A 403 -41.97 -12.33 22.19
C PRO A 403 -42.22 -13.70 22.86
N GLY A 404 -41.16 -14.41 23.19
CA GLY A 404 -41.32 -15.68 23.92
C GLY A 404 -40.00 -16.33 24.23
N THR A 405 -39.53 -16.15 25.47
CA THR A 405 -38.70 -17.01 26.34
C THR A 405 -38.13 -18.28 25.72
N ALA A 406 -36.78 -18.32 25.56
CA ALA A 406 -36.00 -19.53 25.36
C ALA A 406 -35.35 -19.97 26.67
N PRO A 407 -35.27 -21.27 26.97
CA PRO A 407 -34.70 -21.79 28.20
C PRO A 407 -33.16 -21.86 28.15
N ARG A 408 -32.59 -21.56 29.30
CA ARG A 408 -31.15 -21.55 29.61
C ARG A 408 -30.60 -22.99 29.66
N PRO A 409 -29.42 -23.29 29.10
CA PRO A 409 -28.73 -24.57 29.35
C PRO A 409 -28.03 -24.60 30.72
N PRO A 410 -27.83 -25.76 31.32
CA PRO A 410 -27.32 -25.91 32.69
C PRO A 410 -25.81 -25.92 32.79
N GLY A 411 -25.29 -25.23 33.79
CA GLY A 411 -24.18 -25.64 34.66
C GLY A 411 -22.75 -25.44 34.16
N ALA A 412 -22.11 -24.31 34.59
CA ALA A 412 -20.67 -24.27 34.84
C ALA A 412 -20.41 -23.76 36.27
N PRO A 413 -19.36 -24.26 36.98
CA PRO A 413 -19.22 -24.07 38.42
C PRO A 413 -18.72 -22.70 38.83
N GLY A 414 -19.09 -22.31 40.06
CA GLY A 414 -18.96 -20.98 40.64
C GLY A 414 -17.54 -20.45 40.74
N MET A 415 -17.39 -19.20 40.39
CA MET A 415 -16.28 -18.35 40.81
C MET A 415 -16.68 -17.60 42.11
N ALA A 416 -15.80 -17.62 43.07
CA ALA A 416 -15.92 -16.96 44.37
C ALA A 416 -16.03 -15.42 44.23
N PRO A 417 -16.69 -14.73 45.17
CA PRO A 417 -16.88 -13.28 45.12
C PRO A 417 -15.58 -12.51 45.42
N ARG A 418 -15.31 -11.50 44.59
CA ARG A 418 -14.23 -10.51 44.82
C ARG A 418 -14.52 -9.67 46.06
N PRO A 419 -13.49 -9.35 46.88
CA PRO A 419 -13.65 -8.43 48.01
C PRO A 419 -13.86 -6.98 47.54
N PRO A 420 -14.56 -6.13 48.31
CA PRO A 420 -14.85 -4.74 47.98
C PRO A 420 -13.60 -3.86 48.07
N LEU A 421 -13.46 -2.91 47.10
CA LEU A 421 -12.47 -1.84 47.13
C LEU A 421 -12.77 -0.86 48.29
N PRO A 422 -11.76 -0.32 48.99
CA PRO A 422 -11.97 0.71 49.97
C PRO A 422 -12.26 2.06 49.29
N SER A 423 -13.41 2.62 49.60
CA SER A 423 -13.76 4.01 49.34
C SER A 423 -13.14 4.90 50.42
N GLY A 424 -12.56 6.03 50.01
CA GLY A 424 -12.23 7.11 50.93
C GLY A 424 -10.86 7.72 50.73
N ALA A 425 -10.72 8.62 49.76
CA ALA A 425 -9.69 9.65 49.81
C ALA A 425 -10.34 11.00 50.07
N VAL A 426 -10.18 11.48 51.29
CA VAL A 426 -10.54 12.83 51.75
C VAL A 426 -9.48 13.81 51.20
N PRO A 427 -9.83 15.01 50.69
CA PRO A 427 -8.85 16.01 50.27
C PRO A 427 -8.14 16.64 51.51
N ARG A 428 -6.81 16.74 51.45
CA ARG A 428 -6.00 17.42 52.45
C ARG A 428 -6.06 18.94 52.26
N PRO A 429 -6.10 19.70 53.38
CA PRO A 429 -5.99 21.16 53.32
C PRO A 429 -4.53 21.62 53.08
N PRO A 430 -4.31 22.83 52.54
CA PRO A 430 -2.97 23.36 52.24
C PRO A 430 -2.28 23.84 53.53
N GLY A 431 -1.05 23.37 53.73
CA GLY A 431 -0.17 23.88 54.79
C GLY A 431 0.34 22.86 55.77
N SER A 432 1.21 21.95 55.36
CA SER A 432 2.02 21.14 56.28
C SER A 432 3.46 21.03 55.77
N PRO A 433 4.48 21.23 56.63
CA PRO A 433 5.89 21.27 56.25
C PRO A 433 6.43 19.87 55.90
N MET A 434 7.40 19.83 55.00
CA MET A 434 8.13 18.62 54.57
C MET A 434 8.94 18.02 55.71
N PRO A 435 9.01 16.67 55.85
CA PRO A 435 9.95 16.02 56.76
C PRO A 435 11.40 16.09 56.22
N PRO A 436 12.42 16.07 57.10
CA PRO A 436 13.83 16.21 56.76
C PRO A 436 14.39 14.96 56.04
N ARG A 437 15.29 15.21 55.08
CA ARG A 437 16.06 14.19 54.34
C ARG A 437 17.05 13.47 55.24
N PRO A 438 17.27 12.17 55.07
CA PRO A 438 18.35 11.47 55.78
C PRO A 438 19.72 11.88 55.22
N ALA A 439 20.66 12.09 56.19
CA ALA A 439 22.06 12.44 55.94
C ALA A 439 22.85 11.22 55.44
N GLY A 440 23.73 11.44 54.46
CA GLY A 440 24.84 10.53 54.16
C GLY A 440 25.05 10.18 52.69
N SER A 441 25.74 11.04 51.96
CA SER A 441 26.70 10.65 50.92
C SER A 441 27.54 11.88 50.48
N PRO A 442 28.85 11.77 50.36
CA PRO A 442 29.77 12.91 50.21
C PRO A 442 29.79 13.40 48.74
N ALA A 443 30.01 14.71 48.59
CA ALA A 443 30.20 15.39 47.29
C ALA A 443 31.55 15.03 46.63
N PRO A 444 31.64 14.97 45.30
CA PRO A 444 32.93 14.88 44.63
C PRO A 444 33.56 16.28 44.52
N THR A 445 34.80 16.33 44.98
CA THR A 445 35.72 17.46 44.95
C THR A 445 36.13 17.82 43.50
N GLY A 446 36.41 19.09 43.31
CA GLY A 446 36.65 19.81 42.08
C GLY A 446 37.68 19.23 41.13
N SER A 447 37.44 19.48 39.87
CA SER A 447 38.38 19.27 38.78
C SER A 447 38.94 20.62 38.30
N ALA A 448 40.26 20.63 38.26
CA ALA A 448 41.06 21.79 37.88
C ALA A 448 40.90 22.20 36.40
N MET A 449 40.88 23.49 36.17
CA MET A 449 41.03 24.13 34.85
C MET A 449 42.33 23.73 34.16
N ARG A 450 42.28 23.31 32.91
CA ARG A 450 43.40 23.30 31.96
C ARG A 450 43.38 24.55 31.07
N PRO A 451 44.49 25.17 30.76
CA PRO A 451 44.57 26.36 29.93
C PRO A 451 44.48 26.02 28.42
N PRO A 452 44.16 26.99 27.53
CA PRO A 452 43.97 26.80 26.11
C PRO A 452 45.27 26.63 25.35
N VAL A 453 45.26 25.67 24.40
CA VAL A 453 46.34 25.43 23.43
C VAL A 453 46.12 26.35 22.23
N LYS A 454 47.16 27.10 21.83
CA LYS A 454 47.23 27.92 20.61
C LYS A 454 47.33 27.05 19.36
N PRO A 455 46.82 27.46 18.21
CA PRO A 455 47.03 26.76 16.95
C PRO A 455 48.40 27.08 16.36
N GLU A 456 49.16 26.08 15.96
CA GLU A 456 50.30 26.22 15.07
C GLU A 456 49.88 26.16 13.62
N VAL A 457 50.41 27.15 12.86
CA VAL A 457 50.36 27.29 11.40
C VAL A 457 51.40 26.37 10.79
N LYS A 458 50.99 25.51 9.88
CA LYS A 458 51.75 25.19 8.64
C LYS A 458 50.78 24.67 7.58
#